data_5bd0cc19dc9475a0116f68b31048b86a
#
_entry.id   5bd0cc19dc9475a0116f68b31048b86a
#
_cell.length_a   1.000
_cell.length_b   1.000
_cell.length_c   1.000
_cell.angle_alpha   90.00
_cell.angle_beta   90.00
_cell.angle_gamma   90.00
#
_symmetry.space_group_name_H-M   'P 1'
#
loop_
_entity.id
_entity.type
_entity.pdbx_description
1 polymer ?
#
loop_
_entity_poly.entity_id
_entity_poly.type
_entity_poly.pdbx_seq_one_letter_code
_entity_poly.pdbx_strand_id
1 'polypeptide(L)'
;MQFPNQAAAINPGLMASVFGLGCAAMLLEFTKMNGAGNDFILFDNRDRKISLTTAQIVHLCHRQRGIGADGIMGLVPCDSGKADWSWQFHNSDGSSAEMCGNGARCFARYIQKLTGATGDLTFETAAGVIRARFNGDRVTVGLTKPHGLRLNEAVALQQGPTEIHSLNTGVPHAIVYVDDADKAMVAGVGAEVRHHAHFKPRGTNVNFVQVKGPDFIRVRTYERGVEGETLACGTGVTAAALISARLRGFTPPVKVQVQGGDLLEVSFREENGEFTDVALTGPADFAFTGSVSV
;
A
#
# COMPACT_ATOMS: atom_id res chain seq x y z
N MET A 1 -67.06 2.16 -14.78
CA MET A 1 -66.69 3.00 -13.63
C MET A 1 -65.46 3.82 -14.02
N GLN A 2 -65.65 5.09 -14.31
CA GLN A 2 -64.59 6.04 -14.66
C GLN A 2 -64.07 6.68 -13.40
N PHE A 3 -62.75 6.69 -13.19
CA PHE A 3 -62.08 7.46 -12.15
C PHE A 3 -61.73 8.86 -12.70
N PRO A 4 -62.01 9.95 -11.99
CA PRO A 4 -61.67 11.29 -12.44
C PRO A 4 -60.16 11.56 -12.15
N ASN A 5 -59.51 12.08 -13.17
CA ASN A 5 -58.16 12.57 -13.16
C ASN A 5 -58.14 13.99 -12.56
N GLN A 6 -57.63 14.17 -11.31
CA GLN A 6 -57.32 15.49 -10.76
C GLN A 6 -55.82 15.63 -10.67
N ALA A 7 -55.23 16.28 -11.66
CA ALA A 7 -53.84 16.78 -11.59
C ALA A 7 -53.87 18.07 -10.72
N ALA A 8 -53.42 17.98 -9.49
CA ALA A 8 -53.14 19.14 -8.68
C ALA A 8 -51.85 19.81 -9.14
N ALA A 9 -51.94 21.03 -9.62
CA ALA A 9 -50.80 21.86 -10.01
C ALA A 9 -49.99 22.19 -8.76
N ILE A 10 -48.77 21.67 -8.70
CA ILE A 10 -47.79 22.00 -7.64
C ILE A 10 -47.23 23.39 -7.98
N ASN A 11 -47.43 24.32 -7.08
CA ASN A 11 -46.95 25.69 -7.16
C ASN A 11 -45.42 25.71 -7.00
N PRO A 12 -44.60 26.20 -7.97
CA PRO A 12 -43.15 26.17 -7.93
C PRO A 12 -42.53 27.11 -6.89
N GLY A 13 -43.34 27.89 -6.19
CA GLY A 13 -42.87 28.95 -5.27
C GLY A 13 -42.59 28.52 -3.80
N LEU A 14 -42.82 27.24 -3.41
CA LEU A 14 -42.78 26.86 -1.99
C LEU A 14 -41.67 25.82 -1.64
N MET A 15 -40.73 25.57 -2.52
CA MET A 15 -39.59 24.66 -2.27
C MET A 15 -38.22 25.35 -2.11
N ALA A 16 -38.21 26.68 -1.94
CA ALA A 16 -36.96 27.45 -1.93
C ALA A 16 -36.47 27.90 -0.52
N SER A 17 -36.92 27.32 0.57
CA SER A 17 -36.58 27.87 1.91
C SER A 17 -36.20 26.83 2.99
N VAL A 18 -35.79 25.61 2.67
CA VAL A 18 -35.37 24.63 3.71
C VAL A 18 -33.97 24.02 3.44
N PHE A 19 -33.24 24.44 2.45
CA PHE A 19 -31.81 24.10 2.34
C PHE A 19 -30.98 25.29 2.77
N GLY A 20 -30.67 25.32 4.07
CA GLY A 20 -29.71 26.25 4.64
C GLY A 20 -28.36 26.13 3.92
N LEU A 21 -27.76 27.31 3.63
CA LEU A 21 -26.36 27.59 3.26
C LEU A 21 -25.63 26.41 2.65
N GLY A 22 -25.78 26.23 1.33
CA GLY A 22 -25.01 25.27 0.56
C GLY A 22 -23.52 25.62 0.62
N CYS A 23 -22.77 24.86 1.37
CA CYS A 23 -21.34 24.74 1.12
C CYS A 23 -21.21 24.33 -0.35
N ALA A 24 -20.65 25.18 -1.20
CA ALA A 24 -20.44 24.86 -2.60
C ALA A 24 -19.66 23.54 -2.63
N ALA A 25 -20.24 22.48 -3.20
CA ALA A 25 -19.59 21.19 -3.31
C ALA A 25 -18.26 21.39 -4.02
N MET A 26 -17.18 21.04 -3.35
CA MET A 26 -15.83 21.12 -3.93
C MET A 26 -15.68 20.01 -4.97
N LEU A 27 -15.22 20.34 -6.17
CA LEU A 27 -14.90 19.35 -7.20
C LEU A 27 -13.47 18.85 -6.98
N LEU A 28 -13.31 17.57 -6.64
CA LEU A 28 -12.03 16.90 -6.51
C LEU A 28 -11.66 16.23 -7.82
N GLU A 29 -10.62 16.71 -8.49
CA GLU A 29 -9.99 16.02 -9.62
C GLU A 29 -9.01 14.98 -9.09
N PHE A 30 -9.04 13.76 -9.63
CA PHE A 30 -8.21 12.68 -9.15
C PHE A 30 -7.64 11.80 -10.29
N THR A 31 -6.58 11.10 -9.94
CA THR A 31 -6.02 10.01 -10.72
C THR A 31 -6.10 8.72 -9.90
N LYS A 32 -6.73 7.68 -10.46
CA LYS A 32 -6.72 6.34 -9.89
C LYS A 32 -5.47 5.61 -10.35
N MET A 33 -4.71 5.03 -9.42
CA MET A 33 -3.50 4.28 -9.71
C MET A 33 -3.49 2.95 -8.98
N ASN A 34 -2.66 2.03 -9.48
CA ASN A 34 -2.46 0.69 -8.94
C ASN A 34 -0.97 0.37 -8.86
N GLY A 35 -0.53 -0.13 -7.72
CA GLY A 35 0.84 -0.57 -7.46
C GLY A 35 0.88 -2.05 -7.05
N ALA A 36 0.89 -2.97 -8.03
CA ALA A 36 0.87 -4.42 -7.80
C ALA A 36 -0.38 -4.89 -7.02
N GLY A 37 -1.58 -4.46 -7.45
CA GLY A 37 -2.86 -4.84 -6.87
C GLY A 37 -3.33 -3.98 -5.70
N ASN A 38 -2.49 -3.11 -5.17
CA ASN A 38 -2.86 -2.14 -4.15
C ASN A 38 -3.18 -0.79 -4.80
N ASP A 39 -4.40 -0.27 -4.64
CA ASP A 39 -4.94 0.81 -5.44
C ASP A 39 -5.21 2.10 -4.65
N PHE A 40 -4.97 3.24 -5.29
CA PHE A 40 -4.98 4.54 -4.62
C PHE A 40 -5.69 5.59 -5.45
N ILE A 41 -6.30 6.56 -4.74
CA ILE A 41 -6.80 7.82 -5.28
C ILE A 41 -5.71 8.87 -5.05
N LEU A 42 -5.20 9.49 -6.11
CA LEU A 42 -4.19 10.55 -6.01
C LEU A 42 -4.75 11.86 -6.51
N PHE A 43 -4.46 12.96 -5.82
CA PHE A 43 -4.90 14.29 -6.19
C PHE A 43 -3.80 15.35 -5.96
N ASP A 44 -3.85 16.41 -6.77
CA ASP A 44 -2.95 17.54 -6.65
C ASP A 44 -3.44 18.52 -5.60
N ASN A 45 -2.69 18.71 -4.54
CA ASN A 45 -2.97 19.65 -3.47
C ASN A 45 -1.79 20.59 -3.21
N ARG A 46 -1.01 20.87 -4.27
CA ARG A 46 0.16 21.75 -4.15
C ARG A 46 -0.20 23.19 -3.73
N ASP A 47 -1.42 23.61 -3.99
CA ASP A 47 -1.96 24.90 -3.53
C ASP A 47 -2.65 24.83 -2.15
N ARG A 48 -2.74 23.64 -1.53
CA ARG A 48 -3.32 23.38 -0.19
C ARG A 48 -4.79 23.78 -0.04
N LYS A 49 -5.55 23.82 -1.12
CA LYS A 49 -6.98 24.17 -1.07
C LYS A 49 -7.90 23.02 -0.71
N ILE A 50 -7.41 21.78 -0.85
CA ILE A 50 -8.20 20.57 -0.59
C ILE A 50 -7.95 20.11 0.83
N SER A 51 -9.02 20.08 1.64
CA SER A 51 -9.01 19.51 2.99
C SER A 51 -10.17 18.53 3.10
N LEU A 52 -9.85 17.24 3.19
CA LEU A 52 -10.84 16.17 3.28
C LEU A 52 -11.03 15.74 4.74
N THR A 53 -12.27 15.63 5.16
CA THR A 53 -12.62 15.02 6.44
C THR A 53 -12.47 13.50 6.38
N THR A 54 -12.32 12.85 7.55
CA THR A 54 -12.30 11.37 7.64
C THR A 54 -13.52 10.74 6.96
N ALA A 55 -14.71 11.32 7.16
CA ALA A 55 -15.94 10.81 6.53
C ALA A 55 -15.91 10.87 5.00
N GLN A 56 -15.36 11.95 4.43
CA GLN A 56 -15.18 12.09 2.98
C GLN A 56 -14.15 11.08 2.45
N ILE A 57 -13.03 10.87 3.15
CA ILE A 57 -12.01 9.88 2.78
C ILE A 57 -12.62 8.47 2.76
N VAL A 58 -13.32 8.07 3.83
CA VAL A 58 -14.00 6.78 3.92
C VAL A 58 -15.01 6.60 2.79
N HIS A 59 -15.80 7.65 2.48
CA HIS A 59 -16.75 7.60 1.37
C HIS A 59 -16.05 7.46 0.00
N LEU A 60 -15.02 8.27 -0.27
CA LEU A 60 -14.27 8.21 -1.52
C LEU A 60 -13.60 6.84 -1.74
N CYS A 61 -13.08 6.24 -0.67
CA CYS A 61 -12.43 4.93 -0.73
C CYS A 61 -13.42 3.76 -0.77
N HIS A 62 -14.71 3.98 -0.53
CA HIS A 62 -15.71 2.92 -0.52
C HIS A 62 -15.95 2.35 -1.93
N ARG A 63 -15.70 1.04 -2.12
CA ARG A 63 -15.67 0.42 -3.47
C ARG A 63 -17.01 0.41 -4.21
N GLN A 64 -18.14 0.44 -3.51
CA GLN A 64 -19.48 0.43 -4.13
C GLN A 64 -20.18 1.80 -4.12
N ARG A 65 -19.73 2.77 -3.33
CA ARG A 65 -20.43 4.06 -3.14
C ARG A 65 -19.58 5.27 -3.48
N GLY A 66 -18.25 5.10 -3.55
CA GLY A 66 -17.28 6.10 -3.91
C GLY A 66 -16.48 5.68 -5.15
N ILE A 67 -15.26 6.19 -5.24
CA ILE A 67 -14.29 5.81 -6.29
C ILE A 67 -13.76 4.40 -6.03
N GLY A 68 -13.61 4.02 -4.75
CA GLY A 68 -13.06 2.76 -4.30
C GLY A 68 -11.54 2.74 -4.35
N ALA A 69 -10.89 2.56 -3.20
CA ALA A 69 -9.43 2.44 -3.10
C ALA A 69 -9.02 1.91 -1.72
N ASP A 70 -7.77 1.43 -1.63
CA ASP A 70 -7.14 1.07 -0.36
C ASP A 70 -6.65 2.32 0.41
N GLY A 71 -6.50 3.45 -0.28
CA GLY A 71 -6.14 4.72 0.33
C GLY A 71 -6.20 5.90 -0.64
N ILE A 72 -5.99 7.10 -0.09
CA ILE A 72 -6.00 8.36 -0.82
C ILE A 72 -4.75 9.19 -0.49
N MET A 73 -4.16 9.83 -1.49
CA MET A 73 -2.91 10.59 -1.37
C MET A 73 -3.03 11.96 -2.02
N GLY A 74 -2.79 13.01 -1.25
CA GLY A 74 -2.64 14.38 -1.75
C GLY A 74 -1.16 14.74 -1.93
N LEU A 75 -0.81 15.31 -3.09
CA LEU A 75 0.52 15.88 -3.31
C LEU A 75 0.57 17.29 -2.74
N VAL A 76 1.49 17.56 -1.82
CA VAL A 76 1.69 18.88 -1.20
C VAL A 76 3.16 19.30 -1.25
N PRO A 77 3.44 20.61 -1.12
CA PRO A 77 4.81 21.11 -0.93
C PRO A 77 5.44 20.54 0.34
N CYS A 78 6.75 20.30 0.32
CA CYS A 78 7.51 19.83 1.48
C CYS A 78 7.91 21.04 2.35
N ASP A 79 7.25 21.20 3.51
CA ASP A 79 7.51 22.35 4.41
C ASP A 79 8.85 22.26 5.12
N SER A 80 9.36 21.03 5.34
CA SER A 80 10.64 20.83 6.01
C SER A 80 11.85 21.18 5.15
N GLY A 81 11.66 21.30 3.83
CA GLY A 81 12.73 21.50 2.84
C GLY A 81 13.67 20.30 2.67
N LYS A 82 13.34 19.13 3.25
CA LYS A 82 14.18 17.94 3.19
C LYS A 82 13.99 17.11 1.92
N ALA A 83 12.91 17.36 1.19
CA ALA A 83 12.54 16.66 -0.03
C ALA A 83 11.91 17.62 -1.05
N ASP A 84 11.76 17.17 -2.29
CA ASP A 84 11.12 17.96 -3.35
C ASP A 84 9.64 18.18 -3.05
N TRP A 85 8.98 17.16 -2.47
CA TRP A 85 7.55 17.11 -2.22
C TRP A 85 7.25 16.43 -0.87
N SER A 86 5.97 16.46 -0.46
CA SER A 86 5.44 15.68 0.66
C SER A 86 4.08 15.09 0.27
N TRP A 87 3.64 14.08 1.00
CA TRP A 87 2.33 13.50 0.81
C TRP A 87 1.41 13.68 2.02
N GLN A 88 0.12 13.75 1.74
CA GLN A 88 -0.95 13.57 2.71
C GLN A 88 -1.56 12.20 2.43
N PHE A 89 -1.19 11.17 3.18
CA PHE A 89 -1.63 9.80 2.92
C PHE A 89 -2.58 9.30 4.02
N HIS A 90 -3.76 8.83 3.58
CA HIS A 90 -4.76 8.22 4.43
C HIS A 90 -5.16 6.85 3.90
N ASN A 91 -5.30 5.89 4.82
CA ASN A 91 -5.92 4.59 4.53
C ASN A 91 -7.41 4.75 4.21
N SER A 92 -8.05 3.72 3.69
CA SER A 92 -9.47 3.72 3.35
C SER A 92 -10.42 3.91 4.53
N ASP A 93 -9.96 3.69 5.76
CA ASP A 93 -10.69 3.96 7.01
C ASP A 93 -10.53 5.42 7.50
N GLY A 94 -9.77 6.24 6.77
CA GLY A 94 -9.48 7.63 7.09
C GLY A 94 -8.34 7.84 8.09
N SER A 95 -7.73 6.78 8.61
CA SER A 95 -6.53 6.90 9.45
C SER A 95 -5.33 7.36 8.64
N SER A 96 -4.41 8.11 9.27
CA SER A 96 -3.15 8.49 8.64
C SER A 96 -2.25 7.28 8.46
N ALA A 97 -1.63 7.16 7.27
CA ALA A 97 -0.67 6.11 6.97
C ALA A 97 0.76 6.66 7.01
N GLU A 98 1.67 5.90 7.64
CA GLU A 98 3.08 6.30 7.77
C GLU A 98 3.87 6.02 6.48
N MET A 99 3.70 4.84 5.91
CA MET A 99 4.41 4.37 4.72
C MET A 99 3.67 3.20 4.06
N CYS A 100 3.68 3.19 2.72
CA CYS A 100 3.27 2.05 1.90
C CYS A 100 4.17 1.99 0.66
N GLY A 101 4.93 0.90 0.49
CA GLY A 101 5.84 0.75 -0.65
C GLY A 101 5.12 0.76 -2.02
N ASN A 102 3.92 0.20 -2.08
CA ASN A 102 3.09 0.21 -3.30
C ASN A 102 2.59 1.64 -3.59
N GLY A 103 2.06 2.31 -2.55
CA GLY A 103 1.63 3.71 -2.62
C GLY A 103 2.77 4.66 -2.97
N ALA A 104 3.95 4.45 -2.42
CA ALA A 104 5.13 5.26 -2.71
C ALA A 104 5.53 5.23 -4.18
N ARG A 105 5.43 4.06 -4.85
CA ARG A 105 5.66 3.96 -6.30
C ARG A 105 4.61 4.71 -7.10
N CYS A 106 3.33 4.55 -6.76
CA CYS A 106 2.23 5.29 -7.40
C CYS A 106 2.39 6.79 -7.21
N PHE A 107 2.70 7.22 -5.99
CA PHE A 107 2.87 8.64 -5.67
C PHE A 107 4.05 9.27 -6.44
N ALA A 108 5.20 8.59 -6.49
CA ALA A 108 6.34 9.04 -7.28
C ALA A 108 5.98 9.19 -8.78
N ARG A 109 5.30 8.19 -9.35
CA ARG A 109 4.88 8.22 -10.75
C ARG A 109 3.85 9.32 -11.03
N TYR A 110 2.98 9.58 -10.06
CA TYR A 110 2.03 10.70 -10.12
C TYR A 110 2.74 12.06 -10.14
N ILE A 111 3.73 12.27 -9.26
CA ILE A 111 4.57 13.48 -9.27
C ILE A 111 5.26 13.64 -10.63
N GLN A 112 5.87 12.58 -11.13
CA GLN A 112 6.54 12.58 -12.43
C GLN A 112 5.59 13.05 -13.54
N LYS A 113 4.36 12.53 -13.57
CA LYS A 113 3.35 12.94 -14.55
C LYS A 113 2.98 14.42 -14.46
N LEU A 114 2.80 14.92 -13.22
CA LEU A 114 2.37 16.31 -13.00
C LEU A 114 3.48 17.34 -13.24
N THR A 115 4.72 16.96 -12.95
CA THR A 115 5.86 17.91 -12.98
C THR A 115 6.73 17.78 -14.23
N GLY A 116 6.60 16.67 -14.97
CA GLY A 116 7.50 16.36 -16.08
C GLY A 116 8.92 15.97 -15.63
N ALA A 117 9.13 15.63 -14.36
CA ALA A 117 10.44 15.26 -13.82
C ALA A 117 11.04 14.08 -14.59
N THR A 118 12.30 14.23 -15.03
CA THR A 118 13.03 13.20 -15.79
C THR A 118 14.08 12.47 -14.96
N GLY A 119 14.45 13.01 -13.80
CA GLY A 119 15.43 12.44 -12.87
C GLY A 119 14.79 11.80 -11.65
N ASP A 120 15.67 11.36 -10.73
CA ASP A 120 15.27 10.92 -9.38
C ASP A 120 14.49 12.05 -8.71
N LEU A 121 13.52 11.68 -7.86
CA LEU A 121 12.80 12.63 -7.03
C LEU A 121 12.74 12.15 -5.59
N THR A 122 12.44 13.07 -4.68
CA THR A 122 12.29 12.80 -3.25
C THR A 122 10.94 13.30 -2.75
N PHE A 123 10.37 12.59 -1.79
CA PHE A 123 9.20 13.08 -1.06
C PHE A 123 9.24 12.67 0.40
N GLU A 124 8.75 13.56 1.24
CA GLU A 124 8.72 13.35 2.69
C GLU A 124 7.45 12.62 3.11
N THR A 125 7.62 11.66 4.01
CA THR A 125 6.57 10.84 4.61
C THR A 125 6.73 10.85 6.12
N ALA A 126 5.75 10.33 6.87
CA ALA A 126 5.89 10.15 8.31
C ALA A 126 7.05 9.20 8.69
N ALA A 127 7.41 8.27 7.81
CA ALA A 127 8.54 7.35 7.99
C ALA A 127 9.89 7.93 7.56
N GLY A 128 9.93 9.17 7.04
CA GLY A 128 11.14 9.86 6.55
C GLY A 128 11.09 10.17 5.06
N VAL A 129 12.22 10.59 4.51
CA VAL A 129 12.35 10.94 3.09
C VAL A 129 12.52 9.69 2.24
N ILE A 130 11.67 9.55 1.25
CA ILE A 130 11.71 8.48 0.25
C ILE A 130 12.35 9.04 -1.03
N ARG A 131 13.32 8.30 -1.56
CA ARG A 131 13.86 8.55 -2.90
C ARG A 131 13.22 7.60 -3.90
N ALA A 132 12.79 8.13 -5.03
CA ALA A 132 12.23 7.35 -6.12
C ALA A 132 13.06 7.53 -7.40
N ARG A 133 13.24 6.44 -8.14
CA ARG A 133 13.88 6.38 -9.46
C ARG A 133 12.96 5.73 -10.46
N PHE A 134 13.07 6.14 -11.70
CA PHE A 134 12.21 5.67 -12.78
C PHE A 134 13.01 4.83 -13.77
N ASN A 135 12.44 3.70 -14.17
CA ASN A 135 12.96 2.85 -15.23
C ASN A 135 11.78 2.42 -16.12
N GLY A 136 11.49 3.24 -17.12
CA GLY A 136 10.29 3.09 -17.94
C GLY A 136 9.02 3.28 -17.10
N ASP A 137 8.18 2.27 -17.08
CA ASP A 137 6.93 2.19 -16.29
C ASP A 137 7.13 1.63 -14.87
N ARG A 138 8.33 1.16 -14.56
CA ARG A 138 8.68 0.66 -13.22
C ARG A 138 9.28 1.78 -12.35
N VAL A 139 8.96 1.73 -11.08
CA VAL A 139 9.47 2.69 -10.10
C VAL A 139 10.23 1.94 -9.00
N THR A 140 11.42 2.42 -8.70
CA THR A 140 12.23 1.96 -7.56
C THR A 140 12.10 2.97 -6.43
N VAL A 141 11.70 2.52 -5.24
CA VAL A 141 11.63 3.35 -4.03
C VAL A 141 12.56 2.80 -2.97
N GLY A 142 13.32 3.70 -2.33
CA GLY A 142 14.11 3.36 -1.16
C GLY A 142 13.21 3.01 0.03
N LEU A 143 13.60 2.03 0.82
CA LEU A 143 12.89 1.61 2.02
C LEU A 143 13.72 1.90 3.28
N THR A 144 13.06 1.86 4.43
CA THR A 144 13.72 2.02 5.73
C THR A 144 14.69 0.89 6.00
N LYS A 145 15.76 1.17 6.77
CA LYS A 145 16.75 0.17 7.17
C LYS A 145 16.06 -0.97 7.94
N PRO A 146 16.21 -2.23 7.50
CA PRO A 146 15.66 -3.39 8.21
C PRO A 146 16.34 -3.58 9.56
N HIS A 147 15.60 -4.15 10.51
CA HIS A 147 16.14 -4.46 11.83
C HIS A 147 15.45 -5.66 12.46
N GLY A 148 16.02 -6.20 13.55
CA GLY A 148 15.40 -7.28 14.31
C GLY A 148 15.36 -8.62 13.56
N LEU A 149 16.40 -8.91 12.75
CA LEU A 149 16.50 -10.20 12.07
C LEU A 149 16.62 -11.34 13.10
N ARG A 150 15.73 -12.30 12.99
CA ARG A 150 15.76 -13.57 13.74
C ARG A 150 15.51 -14.71 12.80
N LEU A 151 16.30 -15.76 12.90
CA LEU A 151 16.27 -16.90 11.99
C LEU A 151 16.04 -18.19 12.77
N ASN A 152 15.40 -19.17 12.11
CA ASN A 152 15.23 -20.55 12.58
C ASN A 152 14.53 -20.64 13.96
N GLU A 153 13.50 -19.80 14.18
CA GLU A 153 12.72 -19.82 15.41
C GLU A 153 11.64 -20.92 15.33
N ALA A 154 11.63 -21.86 16.26
CA ALA A 154 10.59 -22.87 16.34
C ALA A 154 9.37 -22.28 17.06
N VAL A 155 8.25 -22.11 16.35
CA VAL A 155 6.99 -21.62 16.92
C VAL A 155 5.98 -22.76 16.95
N ALA A 156 5.36 -23.01 18.11
CA ALA A 156 4.40 -24.08 18.30
C ALA A 156 3.03 -23.68 17.73
N LEU A 157 2.68 -24.18 16.55
CA LEU A 157 1.38 -24.01 15.92
C LEU A 157 0.49 -25.23 16.12
N GLN A 158 -0.81 -25.11 15.83
CA GLN A 158 -1.77 -26.23 15.95
C GLN A 158 -1.35 -27.47 15.14
N GLN A 159 -0.71 -27.27 13.99
CA GLN A 159 -0.20 -28.37 13.15
C GLN A 159 1.17 -28.91 13.60
N GLY A 160 1.73 -28.38 14.70
CA GLY A 160 3.05 -28.73 15.22
C GLY A 160 4.05 -27.61 15.14
N PRO A 161 5.29 -27.84 15.63
CA PRO A 161 6.36 -26.86 15.56
C PRO A 161 6.66 -26.47 14.12
N THR A 162 6.63 -25.16 13.85
CA THR A 162 6.90 -24.59 12.52
C THR A 162 8.11 -23.68 12.63
N GLU A 163 9.07 -23.84 11.71
CA GLU A 163 10.21 -22.95 11.61
C GLU A 163 9.78 -21.62 11.00
N ILE A 164 10.05 -20.54 11.69
CA ILE A 164 9.72 -19.17 11.30
C ILE A 164 10.97 -18.31 11.38
N HIS A 165 11.10 -17.40 10.42
CA HIS A 165 12.12 -16.35 10.44
C HIS A 165 11.43 -15.00 10.54
N SER A 166 12.05 -14.01 11.16
CA SER A 166 11.43 -12.69 11.32
C SER A 166 12.38 -11.56 10.97
N LEU A 167 11.81 -10.50 10.38
CA LEU A 167 12.51 -9.26 10.06
C LEU A 167 11.53 -8.10 10.09
N ASN A 168 11.95 -6.96 10.60
CA ASN A 168 11.19 -5.71 10.49
C ASN A 168 11.77 -4.88 9.33
N THR A 169 10.94 -4.59 8.35
CA THR A 169 11.25 -3.77 7.17
C THR A 169 10.39 -2.50 7.12
N GLY A 170 10.11 -1.93 8.30
CA GLY A 170 9.18 -0.83 8.56
C GLY A 170 8.01 -1.30 9.42
N VAL A 171 7.56 -2.53 9.19
CA VAL A 171 6.60 -3.26 10.05
C VAL A 171 7.11 -4.70 10.26
N PRO A 172 6.65 -5.42 11.33
CA PRO A 172 7.08 -6.79 11.59
C PRO A 172 6.60 -7.78 10.53
N HIS A 173 7.49 -8.67 10.10
CA HIS A 173 7.19 -9.77 9.18
C HIS A 173 7.70 -11.09 9.71
N ALA A 174 6.84 -12.11 9.65
CA ALA A 174 7.18 -13.52 9.80
C ALA A 174 7.25 -14.16 8.42
N ILE A 175 8.27 -14.99 8.19
CA ILE A 175 8.53 -15.71 6.95
C ILE A 175 8.44 -17.20 7.25
N VAL A 176 7.58 -17.89 6.50
CA VAL A 176 7.37 -19.34 6.54
C VAL A 176 7.69 -19.89 5.16
N TYR A 177 8.73 -20.71 5.05
CA TYR A 177 9.02 -21.40 3.78
C TYR A 177 8.07 -22.55 3.56
N VAL A 178 7.58 -22.69 2.34
CA VAL A 178 6.66 -23.73 1.89
C VAL A 178 7.11 -24.32 0.55
N ASP A 179 6.81 -25.58 0.31
CA ASP A 179 7.13 -26.25 -0.95
C ASP A 179 6.29 -25.71 -2.12
N ASP A 180 5.04 -25.34 -1.84
CA ASP A 180 4.09 -24.81 -2.82
C ASP A 180 3.27 -23.68 -2.19
N ALA A 181 3.57 -22.44 -2.59
CA ALA A 181 2.87 -21.26 -2.06
C ALA A 181 1.37 -21.25 -2.43
N ASP A 182 1.00 -21.83 -3.58
CA ASP A 182 -0.40 -21.83 -4.02
C ASP A 182 -1.27 -22.80 -3.19
N LYS A 183 -0.65 -23.76 -2.50
CA LYS A 183 -1.31 -24.67 -1.54
C LYS A 183 -1.22 -24.23 -0.08
N ALA A 184 -0.49 -23.14 0.21
CA ALA A 184 -0.33 -22.65 1.57
C ALA A 184 -1.68 -22.22 2.17
N MET A 185 -1.93 -22.61 3.41
CA MET A 185 -3.14 -22.24 4.17
C MET A 185 -3.02 -20.82 4.72
N VAL A 186 -2.93 -19.82 3.81
CA VAL A 186 -2.65 -18.43 4.15
C VAL A 186 -3.62 -17.87 5.19
N ALA A 187 -4.92 -18.11 5.03
CA ALA A 187 -5.93 -17.59 5.96
C ALA A 187 -5.81 -18.27 7.35
N GLY A 188 -5.71 -19.59 7.42
CA GLY A 188 -5.68 -20.32 8.69
C GLY A 188 -4.37 -20.15 9.44
N VAL A 189 -3.26 -20.61 8.85
CA VAL A 189 -1.93 -20.53 9.48
C VAL A 189 -1.46 -19.08 9.60
N GLY A 190 -1.81 -18.23 8.61
CA GLY A 190 -1.50 -16.80 8.66
C GLY A 190 -2.17 -16.12 9.87
N ALA A 191 -3.45 -16.34 10.11
CA ALA A 191 -4.15 -15.82 11.29
C ALA A 191 -3.55 -16.33 12.61
N GLU A 192 -3.23 -17.62 12.68
CA GLU A 192 -2.62 -18.22 13.88
C GLU A 192 -1.28 -17.56 14.21
N VAL A 193 -0.36 -17.46 13.24
CA VAL A 193 0.96 -16.83 13.42
C VAL A 193 0.81 -15.34 13.72
N ARG A 194 -0.10 -14.64 13.00
CA ARG A 194 -0.40 -13.21 13.19
C ARG A 194 -0.70 -12.86 14.65
N HIS A 195 -1.46 -13.71 15.33
CA HIS A 195 -1.90 -13.50 16.71
C HIS A 195 -1.11 -14.28 17.75
N HIS A 196 -0.11 -15.07 17.33
CA HIS A 196 0.66 -15.94 18.22
C HIS A 196 1.36 -15.14 19.34
N ALA A 197 1.48 -15.75 20.53
CA ALA A 197 2.11 -15.13 21.71
C ALA A 197 3.55 -14.67 21.43
N HIS A 198 4.27 -15.39 20.56
CA HIS A 198 5.65 -15.11 20.15
C HIS A 198 5.82 -13.71 19.53
N PHE A 199 4.78 -13.17 18.90
CA PHE A 199 4.81 -11.87 18.21
C PHE A 199 4.09 -10.75 18.96
N LYS A 200 3.63 -11.00 20.19
CA LYS A 200 3.00 -9.96 21.03
C LYS A 200 3.97 -8.85 21.43
N PRO A 201 3.49 -7.60 21.71
CA PRO A 201 2.07 -7.20 21.68
C PRO A 201 1.54 -6.83 20.29
N ARG A 202 2.40 -6.50 19.32
CA ARG A 202 2.00 -5.94 18.03
C ARG A 202 1.47 -6.98 17.03
N GLY A 203 1.88 -8.24 17.20
CA GLY A 203 1.71 -9.25 16.17
C GLY A 203 2.55 -8.96 14.91
N THR A 204 2.36 -9.74 13.86
CA THR A 204 3.19 -9.71 12.65
C THR A 204 2.37 -9.90 11.38
N ASN A 205 2.87 -9.44 10.23
CA ASN A 205 2.43 -9.91 8.93
C ASN A 205 3.06 -11.29 8.69
N VAL A 206 2.39 -12.18 7.95
CA VAL A 206 2.88 -13.54 7.71
C VAL A 206 3.01 -13.80 6.23
N ASN A 207 4.22 -14.17 5.80
CA ASN A 207 4.55 -14.35 4.39
C ASN A 207 4.92 -15.82 4.16
N PHE A 208 4.20 -16.48 3.26
CA PHE A 208 4.45 -17.84 2.81
C PHE A 208 5.32 -17.77 1.58
N VAL A 209 6.52 -18.34 1.65
CA VAL A 209 7.58 -18.17 0.65
C VAL A 209 7.92 -19.50 0.00
N GLN A 210 7.75 -19.58 -1.30
CA GLN A 210 8.23 -20.68 -2.13
C GLN A 210 9.44 -20.22 -2.93
N VAL A 211 10.52 -20.98 -2.89
CA VAL A 211 11.67 -20.77 -3.78
C VAL A 211 11.33 -21.32 -5.16
N LYS A 212 11.42 -20.47 -6.18
CA LYS A 212 11.11 -20.82 -7.58
C LYS A 212 12.36 -21.06 -8.41
N GLY A 213 13.49 -20.59 -7.94
CA GLY A 213 14.79 -20.71 -8.63
C GLY A 213 15.84 -19.80 -8.02
N PRO A 214 17.00 -19.64 -8.66
CA PRO A 214 18.02 -18.69 -8.23
C PRO A 214 17.44 -17.26 -8.18
N ASP A 215 17.64 -16.59 -7.06
CA ASP A 215 17.19 -15.20 -6.84
C ASP A 215 15.71 -14.94 -7.17
N PHE A 216 14.87 -16.00 -7.10
CA PHE A 216 13.45 -15.91 -7.44
C PHE A 216 12.58 -16.67 -6.45
N ILE A 217 11.61 -15.96 -5.84
CA ILE A 217 10.63 -16.48 -4.90
C ILE A 217 9.21 -16.12 -5.31
N ARG A 218 8.24 -16.93 -4.85
CA ARG A 218 6.83 -16.60 -4.82
C ARG A 218 6.42 -16.32 -3.38
N VAL A 219 5.64 -15.25 -3.16
CA VAL A 219 5.22 -14.82 -1.84
C VAL A 219 3.71 -14.61 -1.80
N ARG A 220 3.07 -15.17 -0.76
CA ARG A 220 1.68 -14.87 -0.39
C ARG A 220 1.65 -14.34 1.04
N THR A 221 0.87 -13.30 1.28
CA THR A 221 0.91 -12.58 2.56
C THR A 221 -0.46 -12.50 3.22
N TYR A 222 -0.52 -12.93 4.49
CA TYR A 222 -1.59 -12.57 5.43
C TYR A 222 -1.18 -11.26 6.11
N GLU A 223 -1.97 -10.21 5.93
CA GLU A 223 -1.58 -8.87 6.33
C GLU A 223 -2.26 -8.42 7.62
N ARG A 224 -1.44 -7.94 8.55
CA ARG A 224 -1.86 -7.34 9.82
C ARG A 224 -2.62 -6.03 9.56
N GLY A 225 -3.82 -5.91 10.13
CA GLY A 225 -4.68 -4.75 9.94
C GLY A 225 -5.72 -4.95 8.84
N VAL A 226 -5.41 -5.75 7.80
CA VAL A 226 -6.38 -6.26 6.84
C VAL A 226 -7.06 -7.52 7.38
N GLU A 227 -6.29 -8.31 8.16
CA GLU A 227 -6.70 -9.59 8.74
C GLU A 227 -7.16 -10.59 7.66
N GLY A 228 -6.40 -10.63 6.58
CA GLY A 228 -6.65 -11.47 5.42
C GLY A 228 -5.47 -11.48 4.44
N GLU A 229 -5.60 -12.25 3.37
CA GLU A 229 -4.63 -12.28 2.29
C GLU A 229 -4.76 -11.03 1.42
N THR A 230 -3.60 -10.40 1.07
CA THR A 230 -3.52 -9.28 0.16
C THR A 230 -2.83 -9.67 -1.15
N LEU A 231 -3.09 -8.91 -2.22
CA LEU A 231 -2.47 -9.15 -3.54
C LEU A 231 -0.96 -8.89 -3.53
N ALA A 232 -0.50 -7.93 -2.74
CA ALA A 232 0.93 -7.66 -2.54
C ALA A 232 1.17 -6.84 -1.26
N CYS A 233 2.15 -7.25 -0.47
CA CYS A 233 2.69 -6.49 0.66
C CYS A 233 4.16 -6.13 0.39
N GLY A 234 4.45 -4.87 0.07
CA GLY A 234 5.79 -4.44 -0.35
C GLY A 234 6.86 -4.67 0.71
N THR A 235 6.57 -4.41 1.99
CA THR A 235 7.48 -4.67 3.11
C THR A 235 7.65 -6.17 3.37
N GLY A 236 6.58 -6.98 3.18
CA GLY A 236 6.64 -8.43 3.28
C GLY A 236 7.50 -9.08 2.19
N VAL A 237 7.32 -8.62 0.95
CA VAL A 237 8.19 -8.98 -0.20
C VAL A 237 9.65 -8.69 0.11
N THR A 238 9.93 -7.52 0.68
CA THR A 238 11.29 -7.12 1.06
C THR A 238 11.85 -8.03 2.15
N ALA A 239 11.10 -8.29 3.22
CA ALA A 239 11.53 -9.20 4.29
C ALA A 239 11.82 -10.61 3.77
N ALA A 240 10.96 -11.14 2.89
CA ALA A 240 11.14 -12.45 2.27
C ALA A 240 12.42 -12.52 1.42
N ALA A 241 12.69 -11.49 0.60
CA ALA A 241 13.88 -11.42 -0.23
C ALA A 241 15.17 -11.36 0.59
N LEU A 242 15.21 -10.50 1.62
CA LEU A 242 16.38 -10.33 2.50
C LEU A 242 16.68 -11.60 3.32
N ILE A 243 15.65 -12.27 3.85
CA ILE A 243 15.80 -13.54 4.56
C ILE A 243 16.25 -14.64 3.60
N SER A 244 15.75 -14.66 2.36
CA SER A 244 16.21 -15.60 1.32
C SER A 244 17.68 -15.37 0.95
N ALA A 245 18.11 -14.12 0.87
CA ALA A 245 19.52 -13.80 0.67
C ALA A 245 20.38 -14.38 1.80
N ARG A 246 19.99 -14.18 3.05
CA ARG A 246 20.74 -14.64 4.22
C ARG A 246 20.79 -16.17 4.33
N LEU A 247 19.67 -16.85 4.07
CA LEU A 247 19.58 -18.30 4.29
C LEU A 247 20.00 -19.14 3.09
N ARG A 248 19.87 -18.59 1.88
CA ARG A 248 20.03 -19.35 0.62
C ARG A 248 21.06 -18.73 -0.33
N GLY A 249 21.75 -17.65 0.09
CA GLY A 249 22.77 -16.99 -0.71
C GLY A 249 22.23 -16.28 -1.95
N PHE A 250 20.95 -15.81 -1.92
CA PHE A 250 20.40 -15.05 -3.03
C PHE A 250 21.12 -13.71 -3.21
N THR A 251 21.30 -13.33 -4.46
CA THR A 251 21.96 -12.09 -4.85
C THR A 251 20.95 -11.06 -5.35
N PRO A 252 21.14 -9.75 -5.03
CA PRO A 252 20.24 -8.72 -5.53
C PRO A 252 20.44 -8.45 -7.04
N PRO A 253 19.39 -8.16 -7.80
CA PRO A 253 18.00 -8.01 -7.33
C PRO A 253 17.28 -9.36 -7.17
N VAL A 254 16.66 -9.58 -6.03
CA VAL A 254 15.81 -10.76 -5.82
C VAL A 254 14.43 -10.49 -6.42
N LYS A 255 14.01 -11.38 -7.32
CA LYS A 255 12.70 -11.33 -7.97
C LYS A 255 11.64 -11.98 -7.09
N VAL A 256 10.50 -11.33 -6.96
CA VAL A 256 9.40 -11.80 -6.11
C VAL A 256 8.08 -11.72 -6.87
N GLN A 257 7.49 -12.88 -7.15
CA GLN A 257 6.14 -12.98 -7.66
C GLN A 257 5.15 -12.90 -6.49
N VAL A 258 4.23 -11.94 -6.52
CA VAL A 258 3.19 -11.77 -5.50
C VAL A 258 1.87 -12.40 -5.89
N GLN A 259 0.90 -12.45 -4.97
CA GLN A 259 -0.41 -13.09 -5.20
C GLN A 259 -1.18 -12.46 -6.36
N GLY A 260 -1.08 -11.16 -6.58
CA GLY A 260 -1.69 -10.46 -7.72
C GLY A 260 -1.11 -10.85 -9.09
N GLY A 261 -0.03 -11.64 -9.12
CA GLY A 261 0.67 -12.05 -10.35
C GLY A 261 1.82 -11.12 -10.75
N ASP A 262 1.90 -9.94 -10.15
CA ASP A 262 2.96 -8.98 -10.43
C ASP A 262 4.34 -9.47 -10.00
N LEU A 263 5.37 -9.00 -10.71
CA LEU A 263 6.77 -9.23 -10.38
C LEU A 263 7.38 -7.98 -9.76
N LEU A 264 7.80 -8.10 -8.51
CA LEU A 264 8.56 -7.09 -7.78
C LEU A 264 10.03 -7.48 -7.72
N GLU A 265 10.93 -6.51 -7.49
CA GLU A 265 12.35 -6.75 -7.34
C GLU A 265 12.86 -6.04 -6.10
N VAL A 266 13.66 -6.73 -5.29
CA VAL A 266 14.28 -6.18 -4.09
C VAL A 266 15.79 -6.09 -4.31
N SER A 267 16.31 -4.87 -4.25
CA SER A 267 17.75 -4.58 -4.27
C SER A 267 18.23 -4.17 -2.88
N PHE A 268 19.45 -4.53 -2.55
CA PHE A 268 20.07 -4.20 -1.26
C PHE A 268 21.58 -4.33 -1.36
N ARG A 269 22.28 -3.83 -0.34
CA ARG A 269 23.66 -4.22 -0.02
C ARG A 269 23.67 -4.96 1.29
N GLU A 270 24.64 -5.84 1.46
CA GLU A 270 24.92 -6.49 2.72
C GLU A 270 26.34 -6.16 3.14
N GLU A 271 26.48 -5.43 4.27
CA GLU A 271 27.75 -4.98 4.81
C GLU A 271 27.78 -5.30 6.30
N ASN A 272 28.86 -5.99 6.75
CA ASN A 272 29.05 -6.37 8.17
C ASN A 272 27.85 -7.13 8.78
N GLY A 273 27.13 -7.91 7.98
CA GLY A 273 25.96 -8.66 8.42
C GLY A 273 24.68 -7.85 8.55
N GLU A 274 24.68 -6.60 8.09
CA GLU A 274 23.49 -5.74 8.02
C GLU A 274 23.06 -5.46 6.57
N PHE A 275 21.77 -5.34 6.35
CA PHE A 275 21.23 -4.90 5.06
C PHE A 275 21.13 -3.38 5.01
N THR A 276 21.69 -2.80 3.95
CA THR A 276 21.67 -1.36 3.65
C THR A 276 21.19 -1.11 2.23
N ASP A 277 20.89 0.14 1.89
CA ASP A 277 20.43 0.55 0.56
C ASP A 277 19.27 -0.30 0.01
N VAL A 278 18.36 -0.69 0.91
CA VAL A 278 17.22 -1.54 0.54
C VAL A 278 16.24 -0.76 -0.32
N ALA A 279 15.91 -1.30 -1.47
CA ALA A 279 14.99 -0.68 -2.42
C ALA A 279 14.03 -1.70 -3.04
N LEU A 280 12.82 -1.26 -3.31
CA LEU A 280 11.76 -2.06 -3.92
C LEU A 280 11.39 -1.46 -5.28
N THR A 281 11.50 -2.28 -6.33
CA THR A 281 11.12 -1.93 -7.70
C THR A 281 9.87 -2.69 -8.12
N GLY A 282 8.92 -1.98 -8.73
CA GLY A 282 7.68 -2.60 -9.21
C GLY A 282 6.86 -1.69 -10.11
N PRO A 283 5.72 -2.16 -10.60
CA PRO A 283 4.81 -1.37 -11.41
C PRO A 283 4.15 -0.26 -10.59
N ALA A 284 3.68 0.76 -11.31
CA ALA A 284 2.87 1.85 -10.79
C ALA A 284 1.96 2.35 -11.92
N ASP A 285 0.80 1.73 -12.07
CA ASP A 285 -0.02 1.89 -13.26
C ASP A 285 -1.10 2.95 -13.07
N PHE A 286 -1.32 3.77 -14.09
CA PHE A 286 -2.46 4.68 -14.17
C PHE A 286 -3.69 3.88 -14.61
N ALA A 287 -4.73 3.83 -13.78
CA ALA A 287 -5.97 3.14 -14.12
C ALA A 287 -6.92 4.08 -14.89
N PHE A 288 -7.30 5.19 -14.28
CA PHE A 288 -8.15 6.21 -14.90
C PHE A 288 -8.03 7.56 -14.16
N THR A 289 -8.59 8.61 -14.75
CA THR A 289 -8.75 9.93 -14.12
C THR A 289 -10.23 10.29 -14.07
N GLY A 290 -10.60 11.14 -13.14
CA GLY A 290 -11.99 11.59 -13.00
C GLY A 290 -12.12 12.79 -12.08
N SER A 291 -13.36 13.23 -11.89
CA SER A 291 -13.72 14.26 -10.92
C SER A 291 -14.94 13.81 -10.11
N VAL A 292 -15.01 14.21 -8.85
CA VAL A 292 -16.09 13.89 -7.93
C VAL A 292 -16.40 15.09 -7.03
N SER A 293 -17.67 15.31 -6.74
CA SER A 293 -18.09 16.33 -5.75
C SER A 293 -17.89 15.79 -4.34
N VAL A 294 -17.26 16.59 -3.45
CA VAL A 294 -16.96 16.25 -2.05
C VAL A 294 -17.43 17.35 -1.10
#